data_734c13af3ec99ca8db67bd24934a588e
#
_entry.id   734c13af3ec99ca8db67bd24934a588e
#
_cell.length_a   1.000
_cell.length_b   1.000
_cell.length_c   1.000
_cell.angle_alpha   90.00
_cell.angle_beta   90.00
_cell.angle_gamma   90.00
#
_symmetry.space_group_name_H-M   'P 1'
#
loop_
_entity.id
_entity.type
_entity.pdbx_description
1 polymer ?
#
loop_
_entity_poly.entity_id
_entity_poly.type
_entity_poly.pdbx_seq_one_letter_code
_entity_poly.pdbx_strand_id
1 'polypeptide(L)'
;MKILLWSDDLMSRVRIESAWRQAGAQILKKTATDRPDLIVMDLTARDALVHIERLRADYPGIDILAFGPHVDGEGFRAAKAAGATELVARGAVVERVLRKLQRASA
;
A
#
# COMPACT_ATOMS: atom_id res chain seq x y z
N MET A 1 4.81 -8.67 -9.91
CA MET A 1 3.68 -8.08 -9.15
C MET A 1 3.66 -6.58 -9.37
N LYS A 2 2.52 -6.03 -9.69
CA LYS A 2 2.33 -4.59 -9.88
C LYS A 2 1.81 -3.99 -8.57
N ILE A 3 2.54 -3.03 -8.02
CA ILE A 3 2.21 -2.41 -6.73
C ILE A 3 1.92 -0.93 -6.93
N LEU A 4 0.74 -0.49 -6.51
CA LEU A 4 0.42 0.92 -6.46
C LEU A 4 0.74 1.43 -5.05
N LEU A 5 1.80 2.23 -4.94
CA LEU A 5 2.18 2.85 -3.67
C LEU A 5 1.67 4.27 -3.62
N TRP A 6 0.85 4.56 -2.62
CA TRP A 6 0.28 5.89 -2.41
C TRP A 6 0.87 6.50 -1.14
N SER A 7 1.80 7.43 -1.30
CA SER A 7 2.43 8.17 -0.21
C SER A 7 2.83 9.56 -0.72
N ASP A 8 2.64 10.57 0.11
CA ASP A 8 3.03 11.94 -0.21
C ASP A 8 4.45 12.25 0.24
N ASP A 9 5.06 11.39 1.05
CA ASP A 9 6.43 11.56 1.53
C ASP A 9 7.41 11.01 0.51
N LEU A 10 8.03 11.92 -0.26
CA LEU A 10 8.95 11.55 -1.32
C LEU A 10 10.14 10.71 -0.83
N MET A 11 10.71 11.08 0.30
CA MET A 11 11.88 10.35 0.85
C MET A 11 11.54 8.91 1.21
N SER A 12 10.44 8.72 1.93
CA SER A 12 9.98 7.38 2.27
C SER A 12 9.62 6.57 1.01
N ARG A 13 8.96 7.23 0.07
CA ARG A 13 8.52 6.58 -1.17
C ARG A 13 9.69 6.06 -1.99
N VAL A 14 10.73 6.87 -2.17
CA VAL A 14 11.91 6.47 -2.94
C VAL A 14 12.57 5.24 -2.33
N ARG A 15 12.74 5.24 -1.01
CA ARG A 15 13.38 4.13 -0.30
C ARG A 15 12.55 2.85 -0.39
N ILE A 16 11.25 2.96 -0.17
CA ILE A 16 10.34 1.81 -0.22
C ILE A 16 10.28 1.23 -1.64
N GLU A 17 10.11 2.09 -2.63
CA GLU A 17 10.05 1.67 -4.03
C GLU A 17 11.32 0.97 -4.46
N SER A 18 12.49 1.48 -4.06
CA SER A 18 13.77 0.89 -4.40
C SER A 18 13.87 -0.55 -3.88
N ALA A 19 13.49 -0.77 -2.62
CA ALA A 19 13.53 -2.10 -2.03
C ALA A 19 12.64 -3.09 -2.78
N TRP A 20 11.44 -2.67 -3.15
CA TRP A 20 10.49 -3.55 -3.83
C TRP A 20 10.90 -3.81 -5.29
N ARG A 21 11.43 -2.79 -5.98
CA ARG A 21 11.93 -2.98 -7.35
C ARG A 21 13.08 -3.97 -7.40
N GLN A 22 13.97 -3.91 -6.42
CA GLN A 22 15.08 -4.87 -6.33
C GLN A 22 14.57 -6.30 -6.13
N ALA A 23 13.40 -6.46 -5.54
CA ALA A 23 12.77 -7.76 -5.35
C ALA A 23 11.87 -8.17 -6.52
N GLY A 24 11.87 -7.41 -7.61
CA GLY A 24 11.16 -7.75 -8.83
C GLY A 24 9.78 -7.11 -9.01
N ALA A 25 9.37 -6.20 -8.12
CA ALA A 25 8.09 -5.53 -8.25
C ALA A 25 8.14 -4.42 -9.30
N GLN A 26 7.01 -4.22 -9.97
CA GLN A 26 6.77 -3.05 -10.80
C GLN A 26 5.95 -2.04 -9.99
N ILE A 27 6.48 -0.84 -9.79
CA ILE A 27 5.79 0.19 -9.02
C ILE A 27 4.99 1.07 -9.97
N LEU A 28 3.68 1.15 -9.73
CA LEU A 28 2.78 1.94 -10.55
C LEU A 28 2.68 3.37 -10.01
N LYS A 29 2.55 4.33 -10.92
CA LYS A 29 2.27 5.71 -10.56
C LYS A 29 0.78 5.86 -10.27
N LYS A 30 0.42 6.88 -9.47
CA LYS A 30 -0.99 7.18 -9.16
C LYS A 30 -1.85 7.39 -10.41
N THR A 31 -1.24 7.84 -11.50
CA THR A 31 -1.90 8.11 -12.77
C THR A 31 -1.91 6.92 -13.73
N ALA A 32 -1.29 5.81 -13.36
CA ALA A 32 -1.23 4.64 -14.22
C ALA A 32 -2.63 4.04 -14.41
N THR A 33 -2.87 3.51 -15.61
CA THR A 33 -4.13 2.84 -15.93
C THR A 33 -4.05 1.33 -15.72
N ASP A 34 -2.85 0.82 -15.44
CA ASP A 34 -2.64 -0.60 -15.19
C ASP A 34 -3.37 -1.04 -13.92
N ARG A 35 -3.93 -2.24 -13.96
CA ARG A 35 -4.55 -2.81 -12.78
C ARG A 35 -3.45 -3.24 -11.80
N PRO A 36 -3.46 -2.75 -10.55
CA PRO A 36 -2.47 -3.21 -9.56
C PRO A 36 -2.80 -4.61 -9.04
N ASP A 37 -1.77 -5.32 -8.61
CA ASP A 37 -1.93 -6.58 -7.88
C ASP A 37 -2.02 -6.35 -6.38
N LEU A 38 -1.44 -5.24 -5.91
CA LEU A 38 -1.45 -4.84 -4.51
C LEU A 38 -1.47 -3.32 -4.44
N ILE A 39 -2.26 -2.78 -3.53
CA ILE A 39 -2.28 -1.35 -3.23
C ILE A 39 -1.70 -1.16 -1.84
N VAL A 40 -0.76 -0.22 -1.70
CA VAL A 40 -0.16 0.12 -0.41
C VAL A 40 -0.43 1.59 -0.14
N MET A 41 -1.13 1.87 0.95
CA MET A 41 -1.59 3.22 1.28
C MET A 41 -0.92 3.72 2.55
N ASP A 42 -0.25 4.86 2.45
CA ASP A 42 0.27 5.58 3.60
C ASP A 42 -0.88 6.37 4.23
N LEU A 43 -1.24 6.05 5.46
CA LEU A 43 -2.35 6.71 6.15
C LEU A 43 -2.05 8.16 6.50
N THR A 44 -0.80 8.60 6.40
CA THR A 44 -0.45 10.01 6.57
C THR A 44 -0.60 10.81 5.27
N ALA A 45 -0.89 10.14 4.15
CA ALA A 45 -1.14 10.82 2.89
C ALA A 45 -2.44 11.63 2.98
N ARG A 46 -2.49 12.73 2.23
CA ARG A 46 -3.67 13.59 2.18
C ARG A 46 -4.88 12.80 1.69
N ASP A 47 -5.98 12.89 2.41
CA ASP A 47 -7.25 12.23 2.08
C ASP A 47 -7.11 10.70 1.92
N ALA A 48 -6.24 10.09 2.72
CA ALA A 48 -5.94 8.66 2.59
C ALA A 48 -7.20 7.78 2.63
N LEU A 49 -8.11 8.03 3.57
CA LEU A 49 -9.32 7.22 3.68
C LEU A 49 -10.23 7.35 2.47
N VAL A 50 -10.35 8.55 1.92
CA VAL A 50 -11.14 8.81 0.70
C VAL A 50 -10.54 8.03 -0.46
N HIS A 51 -9.22 8.03 -0.59
CA HIS A 51 -8.55 7.27 -1.64
C HIS A 51 -8.72 5.77 -1.48
N ILE A 52 -8.69 5.27 -0.24
CA ILE A 52 -8.94 3.85 0.02
C ILE A 52 -10.36 3.47 -0.45
N GLU A 53 -11.35 4.27 -0.09
CA GLU A 53 -12.74 4.00 -0.50
C GLU A 53 -12.87 3.97 -2.02
N ARG A 54 -12.27 4.92 -2.71
CA ARG A 54 -12.31 4.98 -4.16
C ARG A 54 -11.59 3.79 -4.79
N LEU A 55 -10.40 3.46 -4.31
CA LEU A 55 -9.64 2.34 -4.84
C LEU A 55 -10.33 1.01 -4.58
N ARG A 56 -11.00 0.87 -3.44
CA ARG A 56 -11.78 -0.32 -3.17
C ARG A 56 -12.96 -0.45 -4.13
N ALA A 57 -13.61 0.66 -4.47
CA ALA A 57 -14.70 0.64 -5.44
C ALA A 57 -14.18 0.28 -6.84
N ASP A 58 -13.02 0.81 -7.22
CA ASP A 58 -12.42 0.55 -8.53
C ASP A 58 -11.86 -0.88 -8.64
N TYR A 59 -11.36 -1.45 -7.54
CA TYR A 59 -10.70 -2.75 -7.51
C TYR A 59 -11.23 -3.62 -6.36
N PRO A 60 -12.44 -4.17 -6.47
CA PRO A 60 -13.10 -4.84 -5.34
C PRO A 60 -12.34 -6.05 -4.78
N GLY A 61 -11.57 -6.74 -5.60
CA GLY A 61 -10.88 -7.96 -5.19
C GLY A 61 -9.42 -7.80 -4.83
N ILE A 62 -8.86 -6.58 -4.85
CA ILE A 62 -7.44 -6.37 -4.66
C ILE A 62 -7.14 -6.10 -3.19
N ASP A 63 -6.01 -6.65 -2.70
CA ASP A 63 -5.55 -6.34 -1.35
C ASP A 63 -5.11 -4.89 -1.24
N ILE A 64 -5.57 -4.21 -0.20
CA ILE A 64 -5.15 -2.86 0.16
C ILE A 64 -4.48 -2.94 1.52
N LEU A 65 -3.15 -2.77 1.51
CA LEU A 65 -2.36 -2.72 2.73
C LEU A 65 -2.20 -1.27 3.14
N ALA A 66 -2.66 -0.91 4.34
CA ALA A 66 -2.50 0.44 4.87
C ALA A 66 -1.44 0.43 5.95
N PHE A 67 -0.61 1.49 6.01
CA PHE A 67 0.41 1.61 7.04
C PHE A 67 0.43 3.01 7.64
N GLY A 68 0.84 3.09 8.89
CA GLY A 68 0.92 4.35 9.63
C GLY A 68 2.15 4.40 10.51
N PRO A 69 2.44 5.56 11.12
CA PRO A 69 3.67 5.75 11.91
C PRO A 69 3.75 4.86 13.15
N HIS A 70 2.62 4.46 13.70
CA HIS A 70 2.55 3.53 14.83
C HIS A 70 1.16 2.92 14.87
N VAL A 71 0.97 1.93 15.72
CA VAL A 71 -0.32 1.25 15.82
C VAL A 71 -1.32 2.19 16.48
N ASP A 72 -2.21 2.74 15.67
CA ASP A 72 -3.32 3.58 16.11
C ASP A 72 -4.60 2.80 15.84
N GLY A 73 -5.20 2.27 16.92
CA GLY A 73 -6.39 1.43 16.81
C GLY A 73 -7.55 2.11 16.11
N GLU A 74 -7.71 3.43 16.32
CA GLU A 74 -8.78 4.19 15.70
C GLU A 74 -8.53 4.42 14.21
N GLY A 75 -7.31 4.83 13.86
CA GLY A 75 -6.93 5.02 12.46
C GLY A 75 -6.98 3.72 11.67
N PHE A 76 -6.55 2.61 12.29
CA PHE A 76 -6.60 1.30 11.63
C PHE A 76 -8.05 0.83 11.43
N ARG A 77 -8.93 1.05 12.41
CA ARG A 77 -10.35 0.72 12.25
C ARG A 77 -10.99 1.53 11.13
N ALA A 78 -10.67 2.82 11.04
CA ALA A 78 -11.18 3.68 9.98
C ALA A 78 -10.68 3.21 8.60
N ALA A 79 -9.41 2.83 8.50
CA ALA A 79 -8.83 2.33 7.26
C ALA A 79 -9.50 1.01 6.83
N LYS A 80 -9.74 0.12 7.78
CA LYS A 80 -10.42 -1.14 7.51
C LYS A 80 -11.86 -0.91 7.06
N ALA A 81 -12.56 0.01 7.71
CA ALA A 81 -13.93 0.38 7.31
C ALA A 81 -13.97 0.97 5.91
N ALA A 82 -12.93 1.70 5.50
CA ALA A 82 -12.83 2.27 4.17
C ALA A 82 -12.52 1.22 3.09
N GLY A 83 -12.00 0.06 3.46
CA GLY A 83 -11.74 -1.02 2.52
C GLY A 83 -10.35 -1.64 2.58
N ALA A 84 -9.49 -1.22 3.53
CA ALA A 84 -8.18 -1.84 3.68
C ALA A 84 -8.32 -3.28 4.16
N THR A 85 -7.49 -4.16 3.61
CA THR A 85 -7.53 -5.60 3.96
C THR A 85 -6.44 -5.98 4.94
N GLU A 86 -5.39 -5.15 5.05
CA GLU A 86 -4.26 -5.43 5.94
C GLU A 86 -3.73 -4.13 6.50
N LEU A 87 -3.28 -4.15 7.74
CA LEU A 87 -2.82 -2.97 8.47
C LEU A 87 -1.48 -3.28 9.11
N VAL A 88 -0.48 -2.42 8.88
CA VAL A 88 0.85 -2.61 9.44
C VAL A 88 1.43 -1.29 9.92
N ALA A 89 2.35 -1.36 10.88
CA ALA A 89 3.11 -0.18 11.28
C ALA A 89 4.11 0.19 10.18
N ARG A 90 4.45 1.48 10.09
CA ARG A 90 5.38 1.99 9.06
C ARG A 90 6.69 1.20 9.03
N GLY A 91 7.25 0.85 10.18
CA GLY A 91 8.50 0.12 10.26
C GLY A 91 8.43 -1.31 9.73
N ALA A 92 7.23 -1.85 9.50
CA ALA A 92 7.04 -3.22 9.06
C ALA A 92 6.58 -3.33 7.60
N VAL A 93 6.26 -2.21 6.93
CA VAL A 93 5.63 -2.26 5.62
C VAL A 93 6.54 -2.85 4.54
N VAL A 94 7.82 -2.47 4.53
CA VAL A 94 8.75 -2.98 3.51
C VAL A 94 8.86 -4.49 3.58
N GLU A 95 9.10 -5.02 4.79
CA GLU A 95 9.25 -6.46 5.01
C GLU A 95 7.97 -7.23 4.68
N ARG A 96 6.83 -6.67 5.05
CA ARG A 96 5.55 -7.32 4.78
C ARG A 96 5.32 -7.51 3.28
N VAL A 97 5.62 -6.49 2.48
CA VAL A 97 5.48 -6.57 1.03
C VAL A 97 6.53 -7.48 0.42
N LEU A 98 7.77 -7.45 0.94
CA LEU A 98 8.82 -8.37 0.46
C LEU A 98 8.40 -9.83 0.62
N ARG A 99 7.74 -10.18 1.73
CA ARG A 99 7.22 -11.54 1.92
C ARG A 99 6.16 -11.89 0.88
N LYS A 100 5.28 -10.94 0.56
CA LYS A 100 4.26 -11.15 -0.47
C LYS A 100 4.91 -11.38 -1.84
N LEU A 101 5.97 -10.64 -2.15
CA LEU A 101 6.72 -10.81 -3.40
C LEU A 101 7.39 -12.18 -3.47
N GLN A 102 7.94 -12.66 -2.38
CA GLN A 102 8.54 -13.99 -2.32
C GLN A 102 7.50 -15.07 -2.56
N ARG A 103 6.32 -14.95 -1.97
CA ARG A 103 5.23 -15.91 -2.19
C ARG A 103 4.76 -15.91 -3.64
N ALA A 104 4.66 -14.73 -4.25
CA ALA A 104 4.23 -14.59 -5.63
C ALA A 104 5.24 -15.20 -6.61
N SER A 105 6.52 -15.25 -6.23
CA SER A 105 7.60 -15.81 -7.08
C SER A 105 7.79 -17.31 -6.87
N ALA A 106 7.18 -17.89 -5.84
CA ALA A 106 7.37 -19.29 -5.52
C ALA A 106 6.61 -20.23 -6.46
#